data_5068916b067801612913ec148aa24d84
#
_entry.id   5068916b067801612913ec148aa24d84
#
_cell.length_a   1.000
_cell.length_b   1.000
_cell.length_c   1.000
_cell.angle_alpha   90.00
_cell.angle_beta   90.00
_cell.angle_gamma   90.00
#
_symmetry.space_group_name_H-M   'P 1'
#
loop_
_entity.id
_entity.type
_entity.pdbx_description
1 polymer ?
#
loop_
_entity_poly.entity_id
_entity_poly.type
_entity_poly.pdbx_seq_one_letter_code
_entity_poly.pdbx_strand_id
1 'polypeptide(L)'
;MAEIQDILSNAKLLFEAEEFQLAQSDYQKVVDLDPNHIEANFMIGEIHHQLGDMAKALSFYIKVSDLQPEHVKANVKIKMINTILDYFNKDMHNP
;
A
#
# COMPACT_ATOMS: atom_id res chain seq x y z
N MET A 1 -5.06 20.29 -2.23
CA MET A 1 -5.94 21.03 -1.34
C MET A 1 -5.44 20.93 0.09
N ALA A 2 -5.62 21.99 0.87
CA ALA A 2 -5.09 22.06 2.24
C ALA A 2 -5.60 20.91 3.12
N GLU A 3 -6.88 20.53 2.95
CA GLU A 3 -7.47 19.45 3.73
C GLU A 3 -6.75 18.13 3.52
N ILE A 4 -6.49 17.76 2.26
CA ILE A 4 -5.76 16.53 1.95
C ILE A 4 -4.35 16.59 2.52
N GLN A 5 -3.66 17.72 2.38
CA GLN A 5 -2.31 17.85 2.90
C GLN A 5 -2.25 17.72 4.42
N ASP A 6 -3.24 18.27 5.12
CA ASP A 6 -3.31 18.14 6.58
C ASP A 6 -3.51 16.68 6.99
N ILE A 7 -4.41 15.98 6.30
CA ILE A 7 -4.66 14.56 6.59
C ILE A 7 -3.41 13.75 6.31
N LEU A 8 -2.74 13.99 5.18
CA LEU A 8 -1.51 13.28 4.82
C LEU A 8 -0.42 13.48 5.86
N SER A 9 -0.25 14.71 6.34
CA SER A 9 0.76 15.01 7.34
C SER A 9 0.50 14.23 8.63
N ASN A 10 -0.76 14.18 9.07
CA ASN A 10 -1.13 13.44 10.27
C ASN A 10 -0.95 11.93 10.07
N ALA A 11 -1.38 11.43 8.91
CA ALA A 11 -1.25 10.01 8.58
C ALA A 11 0.21 9.58 8.59
N LYS A 12 1.09 10.41 8.05
CA LYS A 12 2.52 10.11 8.02
C LYS A 12 3.10 10.01 9.42
N LEU A 13 2.73 10.93 10.31
CA LEU A 13 3.18 10.88 11.70
C LEU A 13 2.70 9.60 12.39
N LEU A 14 1.44 9.22 12.15
CA LEU A 14 0.89 8.00 12.72
C LEU A 14 1.62 6.76 12.19
N PHE A 15 1.93 6.74 10.89
CA PHE A 15 2.68 5.63 10.31
C PHE A 15 4.08 5.52 10.93
N GLU A 16 4.77 6.64 11.09
CA GLU A 16 6.10 6.67 11.69
C GLU A 16 6.07 6.24 13.15
N ALA A 17 4.97 6.49 13.83
CA ALA A 17 4.76 6.04 15.21
C ALA A 17 4.27 4.60 15.28
N GLU A 18 4.15 3.91 14.15
CA GLU A 18 3.66 2.54 14.01
C GLU A 18 2.20 2.38 14.48
N GLU A 19 1.45 3.48 14.47
CA GLU A 19 0.01 3.46 14.70
C GLU A 19 -0.69 3.15 13.38
N PHE A 20 -0.53 1.91 12.89
CA PHE A 20 -0.89 1.57 11.53
C PHE A 20 -2.39 1.64 11.26
N GLN A 21 -3.22 1.24 12.20
CA GLN A 21 -4.67 1.28 11.99
C GLN A 21 -5.18 2.72 11.92
N LEU A 22 -4.66 3.60 12.77
CA LEU A 22 -5.03 5.02 12.75
C LEU A 22 -4.50 5.69 11.48
N ALA A 23 -3.27 5.36 11.07
CA ALA A 23 -2.71 5.88 9.83
C ALA A 23 -3.55 5.42 8.64
N GLN A 24 -3.98 4.16 8.63
CA GLN A 24 -4.82 3.64 7.56
C GLN A 24 -6.14 4.41 7.45
N SER A 25 -6.75 4.70 8.59
CA SER A 25 -8.00 5.47 8.62
C SER A 25 -7.82 6.84 7.96
N ASP A 26 -6.71 7.51 8.25
CA ASP A 26 -6.42 8.82 7.66
C ASP A 26 -6.13 8.72 6.16
N TYR A 27 -5.30 7.76 5.75
CA TYR A 27 -5.06 7.58 4.31
C TYR A 27 -6.33 7.19 3.58
N GLN A 28 -7.23 6.43 4.22
CA GLN A 28 -8.51 6.09 3.61
C GLN A 28 -9.37 7.33 3.37
N LYS A 29 -9.33 8.29 4.28
CA LYS A 29 -10.03 9.57 4.09
C LYS A 29 -9.53 10.29 2.85
N VAL A 30 -8.21 10.25 2.61
CA VAL A 30 -7.62 10.85 1.41
C VAL A 30 -8.12 10.13 0.16
N VAL A 31 -8.15 8.80 0.17
CA VAL A 31 -8.64 8.01 -0.97
C VAL A 31 -10.13 8.24 -1.19
N ASP A 32 -10.90 8.46 -0.13
CA ASP A 32 -12.32 8.79 -0.27
C ASP A 32 -12.52 10.12 -0.98
N LEU A 33 -11.62 11.08 -0.73
CA LEU A 33 -11.66 12.40 -1.37
C LEU A 33 -11.05 12.37 -2.77
N ASP A 34 -10.02 11.57 -2.96
CA ASP A 34 -9.29 11.44 -4.23
C ASP A 34 -8.88 9.98 -4.43
N PRO A 35 -9.76 9.17 -5.07
CA PRO A 35 -9.49 7.73 -5.22
C PRO A 35 -8.21 7.38 -5.95
N ASN A 36 -7.68 8.29 -6.76
CA ASN A 36 -6.47 8.04 -7.55
C ASN A 36 -5.24 8.71 -6.94
N HIS A 37 -5.31 9.09 -5.67
CA HIS A 37 -4.18 9.71 -4.99
C HIS A 37 -3.04 8.69 -4.83
N ILE A 38 -1.92 8.94 -5.48
CA ILE A 38 -0.81 7.98 -5.56
C ILE A 38 -0.22 7.67 -4.19
N GLU A 39 0.17 8.70 -3.45
CA GLU A 39 0.81 8.52 -2.15
C GLU A 39 -0.10 7.77 -1.18
N ALA A 40 -1.38 8.16 -1.10
CA ALA A 40 -2.31 7.53 -0.16
C ALA A 40 -2.52 6.05 -0.48
N ASN A 41 -2.71 5.72 -1.76
CA ASN A 41 -2.85 4.32 -2.16
C ASN A 41 -1.59 3.51 -1.88
N PHE A 42 -0.42 4.09 -2.14
CA PHE A 42 0.85 3.42 -1.85
C PHE A 42 1.00 3.17 -0.35
N MET A 43 0.68 4.16 0.47
CA MET A 43 0.85 4.03 1.92
C MET A 43 -0.15 3.04 2.52
N ILE A 44 -1.36 2.93 1.97
CA ILE A 44 -2.29 1.88 2.40
C ILE A 44 -1.69 0.51 2.10
N GLY A 45 -1.06 0.36 0.93
CA GLY A 45 -0.32 -0.87 0.62
C GLY A 45 0.78 -1.15 1.63
N GLU A 46 1.55 -0.13 2.00
CA GLU A 46 2.62 -0.26 3.00
C GLU A 46 2.07 -0.69 4.35
N ILE A 47 0.92 -0.13 4.76
CA ILE A 47 0.28 -0.49 6.03
C ILE A 47 -0.14 -1.96 6.02
N HIS A 48 -0.80 -2.41 4.95
CA HIS A 48 -1.17 -3.82 4.85
C HIS A 48 0.05 -4.73 4.88
N HIS A 49 1.15 -4.31 4.25
CA HIS A 49 2.41 -5.05 4.30
C HIS A 49 2.90 -5.16 5.74
N GLN A 50 2.90 -4.05 6.48
CA GLN A 50 3.33 -4.06 7.89
C GLN A 50 2.44 -4.95 8.76
N LEU A 51 1.16 -5.01 8.44
CA LEU A 51 0.21 -5.84 9.18
C LEU A 51 0.20 -7.30 8.71
N GLY A 52 1.01 -7.65 7.72
CA GLY A 52 1.15 -9.02 7.24
C GLY A 52 0.10 -9.45 6.23
N ASP A 53 -0.72 -8.52 5.73
CA ASP A 53 -1.73 -8.85 4.72
C ASP A 53 -1.15 -8.61 3.33
N MET A 54 -0.41 -9.59 2.83
CA MET A 54 0.30 -9.46 1.57
C MET A 54 -0.65 -9.37 0.38
N ALA A 55 -1.79 -10.03 0.42
CA ALA A 55 -2.75 -9.99 -0.68
C ALA A 55 -3.32 -8.57 -0.85
N LYS A 56 -3.73 -7.94 0.25
CA LYS A 56 -4.22 -6.57 0.19
C LYS A 56 -3.12 -5.57 -0.17
N ALA A 57 -1.92 -5.76 0.39
CA ALA A 57 -0.78 -4.92 0.05
C ALA A 57 -0.53 -4.97 -1.46
N LEU A 58 -0.51 -6.17 -2.04
CA LEU A 58 -0.28 -6.34 -3.47
C LEU A 58 -1.35 -5.62 -4.30
N SER A 59 -2.61 -5.70 -3.89
CA SER A 59 -3.70 -5.01 -4.60
C SER A 59 -3.48 -3.51 -4.68
N PHE A 60 -3.07 -2.90 -3.58
CA PHE A 60 -2.82 -1.45 -3.57
C PHE A 60 -1.57 -1.08 -4.36
N TYR A 61 -0.52 -1.89 -4.28
CA TYR A 61 0.68 -1.64 -5.09
C TYR A 61 0.38 -1.74 -6.59
N ILE A 62 -0.44 -2.72 -6.99
CA ILE A 62 -0.84 -2.87 -8.39
C ILE A 62 -1.65 -1.65 -8.83
N LYS A 63 -2.56 -1.18 -7.99
CA LYS A 63 -3.33 0.02 -8.30
C LYS A 63 -2.40 1.22 -8.55
N VAL A 64 -1.38 1.40 -7.70
CA VAL A 64 -0.40 2.47 -7.87
C VAL A 64 0.36 2.30 -9.18
N SER A 65 0.80 1.08 -9.50
CA SER A 65 1.49 0.81 -10.75
C SER A 65 0.60 1.05 -11.97
N ASP A 66 -0.69 0.74 -11.86
CA ASP A 66 -1.64 1.03 -12.95
C ASP A 66 -1.81 2.53 -13.15
N LEU A 67 -1.86 3.30 -12.05
CA LEU A 67 -1.99 4.76 -12.12
C LEU A 67 -0.71 5.44 -12.58
N GLN A 68 0.43 4.88 -12.19
CA GLN A 68 1.74 5.44 -12.51
C GLN A 68 2.71 4.29 -12.79
N PRO A 69 2.79 3.83 -14.07
CA PRO A 69 3.61 2.66 -14.43
C PRO A 69 5.09 2.78 -14.08
N GLU A 70 5.63 3.99 -13.99
CA GLU A 70 7.04 4.21 -13.64
C GLU A 70 7.27 4.35 -12.14
N HIS A 71 6.28 4.06 -11.29
CA HIS A 71 6.44 4.16 -9.84
C HIS A 71 7.38 3.05 -9.35
N VAL A 72 8.64 3.42 -9.08
CA VAL A 72 9.70 2.44 -8.79
C VAL A 72 9.38 1.64 -7.53
N LYS A 73 9.00 2.31 -6.45
CA LYS A 73 8.75 1.63 -5.17
C LYS A 73 7.61 0.62 -5.27
N ALA A 74 6.51 0.99 -5.94
CA ALA A 74 5.38 0.08 -6.11
C ALA A 74 5.81 -1.14 -6.93
N ASN A 75 6.55 -0.92 -8.02
CA ASN A 75 6.99 -2.01 -8.89
C ASN A 75 7.92 -2.97 -8.17
N VAL A 76 8.82 -2.45 -7.34
CA VAL A 76 9.73 -3.28 -6.53
C VAL A 76 8.92 -4.11 -5.53
N LYS A 77 7.93 -3.51 -4.87
CA LYS A 77 7.09 -4.22 -3.91
C LYS A 77 6.27 -5.32 -4.57
N ILE A 78 5.71 -5.03 -5.74
CA ILE A 78 4.95 -6.03 -6.49
C ILE A 78 5.82 -7.24 -6.80
N LYS A 79 7.02 -7.00 -7.32
CA LYS A 79 7.95 -8.08 -7.65
C LYS A 79 8.33 -8.88 -6.42
N MET A 80 8.61 -8.20 -5.32
CA MET A 80 8.97 -8.84 -4.06
C MET A 80 7.86 -9.75 -3.55
N ILE A 81 6.62 -9.24 -3.52
CA ILE A 81 5.49 -10.02 -3.02
C ILE A 81 5.19 -11.19 -3.93
N ASN A 82 5.22 -11.00 -5.25
CA ASN A 82 5.00 -12.08 -6.21
C ASN A 82 6.05 -13.18 -6.05
N THR A 83 7.30 -12.81 -5.79
CA THR A 83 8.36 -13.78 -5.54
C THR A 83 8.07 -14.61 -4.29
N ILE A 84 7.63 -13.95 -3.22
CA ILE A 84 7.27 -14.63 -1.98
C ILE A 84 6.09 -15.58 -2.20
N LEU A 85 5.04 -15.12 -2.88
CA LEU A 85 3.86 -15.94 -3.16
C LEU A 85 4.20 -17.13 -4.05
N ASP A 86 5.04 -16.93 -5.05
CA ASP A 86 5.48 -18.02 -5.93
C ASP A 86 6.25 -19.07 -5.15
N TYR A 87 7.08 -18.65 -4.20
CA TYR A 87 7.84 -19.58 -3.37
C TYR A 87 6.90 -20.48 -2.58
N PHE A 88 5.87 -19.93 -1.95
CA PHE A 88 4.91 -20.73 -1.19
C PHE A 88 4.01 -21.57 -2.10
N ASN A 89 3.63 -21.05 -3.25
CA ASN A 89 2.78 -21.77 -4.19
C ASN A 89 3.48 -22.95 -4.85
N LYS A 90 4.82 -22.93 -4.95
CA LYS A 90 5.59 -24.01 -5.52
C LYS A 90 5.30 -25.34 -4.82
N ASP A 91 5.21 -25.32 -3.49
CA ASP A 91 4.96 -26.52 -2.72
C ASP A 91 3.55 -27.05 -2.94
N MET A 92 2.62 -26.16 -3.30
CA MET A 92 1.23 -26.52 -3.54
C MET A 92 1.02 -27.14 -4.93
N HIS A 93 1.92 -26.89 -5.86
CA HIS A 93 1.83 -27.37 -7.25
C HIS A 93 2.56 -28.68 -7.48
N ASN A 94 3.34 -29.14 -6.52
CA ASN A 94 4.03 -30.40 -6.63
C ASN A 94 3.11 -31.53 -6.21
N PRO A 95 2.80 -32.44 -7.13
CA PRO A 95 1.99 -33.62 -6.78
C PRO A 95 2.75 -34.57 -5.87
#